data_5abfa435b4ae35639a38c739f6da8c39
#
_entry.id   5abfa435b4ae35639a38c739f6da8c39
#
_cell.length_a   1.000
_cell.length_b   1.000
_cell.length_c   1.000
_cell.angle_alpha   90.00
_cell.angle_beta   90.00
_cell.angle_gamma   90.00
#
_symmetry.space_group_name_H-M   'P 1'
#
loop_
_entity.id
_entity.type
_entity.pdbx_description
1 polymer ?
#
loop_
_entity_poly.entity_id
_entity_poly.type
_entity_poly.pdbx_seq_one_letter_code
_entity_poly.pdbx_strand_id
1 'polypeptide(L)'
;MEKQGVYTNLSKRLKWLEELFESLNRDLRLIFVSNLVGSFGDGLYAYLLPVYIQTVLHANPVDVGFLYTILTLSAALTPIPGGLLAERYDRKKIMIFAWALWFPVPLLLSVVTHWTMLFPAMLLYGCSISGPSTTAYIARAARKDRINLTFTLISSAWWMGYIFSPSIGGYLATKMGMKVVFYTAFAFYILAAFVLFFIRSQREVGKGQLSKGNPSASFNIKTIMGWAIFFASIMFLNVLMRPFVPTFLKDVYKFDEFLIGVLGSFTFAGSAFLGILIGRLGDKFGNEVAVAVCLASTAFSLTAFQFTSNFLLLAPVFFLMGATYTPWALMNATISSLSPESLRGRWVAISQTASMFAAFFAPYIGGNLYDISPNYPFMVTVIGILILLVMFIAFSFLSTRGKNIPLNRESEE
;
A
#
# COMPACT_ATOMS: atom_id res chain seq x y z
N MET A 1 -1.02 1.87 45.87
CA MET A 1 0.22 2.10 45.08
C MET A 1 0.08 1.74 43.58
N GLU A 2 -0.74 0.78 43.22
CA GLU A 2 -0.91 0.33 41.80
C GLU A 2 -1.63 1.35 40.89
N LYS A 3 -2.61 2.11 41.37
CA LYS A 3 -3.31 3.14 40.59
C LYS A 3 -2.45 4.34 40.21
N GLN A 4 -1.47 4.74 41.03
CA GLN A 4 -0.53 5.83 40.69
C GLN A 4 0.47 5.45 39.58
N GLY A 5 0.89 4.19 39.50
CA GLY A 5 1.77 3.70 38.43
C GLY A 5 1.11 3.66 37.05
N VAL A 6 -0.21 3.40 36.99
CA VAL A 6 -0.98 3.39 35.73
C VAL A 6 -1.18 4.82 35.22
N TYR A 7 -1.48 5.78 36.08
CA TYR A 7 -1.65 7.19 35.68
C TYR A 7 -0.33 7.84 35.20
N THR A 8 0.81 7.51 35.83
CA THR A 8 2.12 8.00 35.39
C THR A 8 2.58 7.40 34.06
N ASN A 9 2.23 6.14 33.76
CA ASN A 9 2.49 5.53 32.45
C ASN A 9 1.58 6.09 31.36
N LEU A 10 0.31 6.36 31.66
CA LEU A 10 -0.64 6.96 30.72
C LEU A 10 -0.23 8.39 30.37
N SER A 11 0.19 9.18 31.36
CA SER A 11 0.65 10.56 31.12
C SER A 11 1.96 10.63 30.32
N LYS A 12 2.89 9.69 30.52
CA LYS A 12 4.10 9.57 29.69
C LYS A 12 3.78 9.16 28.25
N ARG A 13 2.81 8.26 28.05
CA ARG A 13 2.37 7.85 26.71
C ARG A 13 1.61 8.96 25.99
N LEU A 14 0.79 9.74 26.69
CA LEU A 14 0.11 10.91 26.13
C LEU A 14 1.10 12.01 25.75
N LYS A 15 2.11 12.29 26.59
CA LYS A 15 3.18 13.25 26.25
C LYS A 15 3.95 12.83 25.00
N TRP A 16 4.27 11.55 24.85
CA TRP A 16 4.95 11.05 23.63
C TRP A 16 4.10 11.25 22.37
N LEU A 17 2.78 11.04 22.45
CA LEU A 17 1.87 11.33 21.33
C LEU A 17 1.80 12.84 21.04
N GLU A 18 1.73 13.69 22.07
CA GLU A 18 1.78 15.15 21.92
C GLU A 18 3.08 15.58 21.23
N GLU A 19 4.23 15.08 21.67
CA GLU A 19 5.53 15.37 21.04
C GLU A 19 5.63 14.93 19.57
N LEU A 20 4.98 13.79 19.22
CA LEU A 20 4.88 13.33 17.83
C LEU A 20 4.07 14.31 16.97
N PHE A 21 2.90 14.74 17.46
CA PHE A 21 2.04 15.68 16.74
C PHE A 21 2.56 17.11 16.77
N GLU A 22 3.33 17.51 17.78
CA GLU A 22 4.05 18.79 17.81
C GLU A 22 5.10 18.90 16.70
N SER A 23 5.65 17.77 16.23
CA SER A 23 6.57 17.76 15.10
C SER A 23 5.91 18.17 13.78
N LEU A 24 4.58 18.05 13.68
CA LEU A 24 3.80 18.43 12.51
C LEU A 24 3.34 19.89 12.64
N ASN A 25 3.70 20.72 11.66
CA ASN A 25 3.11 22.07 11.56
C ASN A 25 1.63 21.97 11.19
N ARG A 26 0.91 23.11 11.25
CA ARG A 26 -0.53 23.18 10.97
C ARG A 26 -0.92 22.54 9.64
N ASP A 27 -0.19 22.80 8.57
CA ASP A 27 -0.52 22.30 7.23
C ASP A 27 -0.32 20.78 7.15
N LEU A 28 0.74 20.26 7.78
CA LEU A 28 1.00 18.82 7.84
C LEU A 28 -0.04 18.06 8.69
N ARG A 29 -0.55 18.70 9.77
CA ARG A 29 -1.68 18.14 10.54
C ARG A 29 -2.95 18.08 9.71
N LEU A 30 -3.23 19.10 8.92
CA LEU A 30 -4.38 19.11 8.00
C LEU A 30 -4.24 18.02 6.92
N ILE A 31 -3.05 17.81 6.36
CA ILE A 31 -2.80 16.71 5.41
C ILE A 31 -2.99 15.35 6.10
N PHE A 32 -2.50 15.20 7.34
CA PHE A 32 -2.72 13.98 8.13
C PHE A 32 -4.23 13.71 8.31
N VAL A 33 -5.00 14.70 8.72
CA VAL A 33 -6.46 14.57 8.91
C VAL A 33 -7.16 14.27 7.58
N SER A 34 -6.79 14.98 6.50
CA SER A 34 -7.35 14.71 5.16
C SER A 34 -7.10 13.27 4.70
N ASN A 35 -5.86 12.76 4.88
CA ASN A 35 -5.53 11.38 4.55
C ASN A 35 -6.31 10.37 5.40
N LEU A 36 -6.44 10.62 6.71
CA LEU A 36 -7.18 9.75 7.63
C LEU A 36 -8.67 9.69 7.27
N VAL A 37 -9.28 10.84 7.03
CA VAL A 37 -10.70 10.96 6.68
C VAL A 37 -10.97 10.34 5.30
N GLY A 38 -10.11 10.64 4.33
CA GLY A 38 -10.24 10.11 2.97
C GLY A 38 -10.05 8.61 2.90
N SER A 39 -9.03 8.08 3.57
CA SER A 39 -8.78 6.64 3.62
C SER A 39 -9.85 5.88 4.41
N PHE A 40 -10.46 6.51 5.42
CA PHE A 40 -11.61 5.93 6.09
C PHE A 40 -12.79 5.78 5.11
N GLY A 41 -13.09 6.83 4.34
CA GLY A 41 -14.12 6.78 3.30
C GLY A 41 -13.83 5.71 2.25
N ASP A 42 -12.58 5.61 1.80
CA ASP A 42 -12.15 4.62 0.82
C ASP A 42 -12.27 3.19 1.38
N GLY A 43 -11.81 2.95 2.58
CA GLY A 43 -11.86 1.65 3.23
C GLY A 43 -13.27 1.11 3.48
N LEU A 44 -14.30 1.98 3.53
CA LEU A 44 -15.70 1.54 3.67
C LEU A 44 -16.10 0.59 2.53
N TYR A 45 -15.61 0.80 1.30
CA TYR A 45 -16.02 0.00 0.16
C TYR A 45 -14.87 -0.72 -0.56
N ALA A 46 -13.64 -0.25 -0.46
CA ALA A 46 -12.51 -0.75 -1.24
C ALA A 46 -12.32 -2.28 -1.12
N TYR A 47 -12.46 -2.81 0.09
CA TYR A 47 -12.34 -4.24 0.34
C TYR A 47 -13.56 -5.04 -0.14
N LEU A 48 -14.74 -4.44 -0.15
CA LEU A 48 -15.99 -5.07 -0.60
C LEU A 48 -16.27 -4.87 -2.09
N LEU A 49 -15.53 -3.99 -2.76
CA LEU A 49 -15.77 -3.62 -4.15
C LEU A 49 -15.75 -4.82 -5.12
N PRO A 50 -14.81 -5.78 -5.03
CA PRO A 50 -14.84 -6.97 -5.90
C PRO A 50 -16.12 -7.79 -5.71
N VAL A 51 -16.56 -7.94 -4.47
CA VAL A 51 -17.81 -8.66 -4.13
C VAL A 51 -19.02 -7.95 -4.75
N TYR A 52 -19.09 -6.62 -4.62
CA TYR A 52 -20.15 -5.82 -5.23
C TYR A 52 -20.19 -5.97 -6.75
N ILE A 53 -19.04 -5.90 -7.41
CA ILE A 53 -18.93 -6.03 -8.87
C ILE A 53 -19.43 -7.40 -9.31
N GLN A 54 -19.10 -8.45 -8.59
CA GLN A 54 -19.50 -9.82 -8.92
C GLN A 54 -20.97 -10.11 -8.58
N THR A 55 -21.42 -9.74 -7.37
CA THR A 55 -22.73 -10.14 -6.88
C THR A 55 -23.87 -9.25 -7.33
N VAL A 56 -23.63 -7.94 -7.44
CA VAL A 56 -24.66 -6.94 -7.77
C VAL A 56 -24.63 -6.55 -9.25
N LEU A 57 -23.44 -6.43 -9.85
CA LEU A 57 -23.29 -6.08 -11.26
C LEU A 57 -23.12 -7.31 -12.16
N HIS A 58 -23.20 -8.52 -11.59
CA HIS A 58 -23.16 -9.80 -12.28
C HIS A 58 -21.93 -10.00 -13.19
N ALA A 59 -20.79 -9.42 -12.79
CA ALA A 59 -19.52 -9.63 -13.47
C ALA A 59 -18.95 -11.02 -13.14
N ASN A 60 -18.37 -11.68 -14.12
CA ASN A 60 -17.61 -12.90 -13.87
C ASN A 60 -16.22 -12.56 -13.28
N PRO A 61 -15.45 -13.55 -12.78
CA PRO A 61 -14.12 -13.29 -12.19
C PRO A 61 -13.14 -12.64 -13.17
N VAL A 62 -13.21 -12.95 -14.47
CA VAL A 62 -12.35 -12.36 -15.51
C VAL A 62 -12.66 -10.87 -15.68
N ASP A 63 -13.95 -10.51 -15.66
CA ASP A 63 -14.41 -9.11 -15.73
C ASP A 63 -13.92 -8.29 -14.51
N VAL A 64 -14.00 -8.88 -13.31
CA VAL A 64 -13.45 -8.29 -12.09
C VAL A 64 -11.93 -8.06 -12.25
N GLY A 65 -11.21 -9.07 -12.71
CA GLY A 65 -9.78 -9.00 -12.98
C GLY A 65 -9.44 -7.89 -13.99
N PHE A 66 -10.24 -7.77 -15.06
CA PHE A 66 -10.07 -6.75 -16.08
C PHE A 66 -10.30 -5.33 -15.54
N LEU A 67 -11.33 -5.11 -14.74
CA LEU A 67 -11.58 -3.83 -14.09
C LEU A 67 -10.44 -3.42 -13.16
N TYR A 68 -9.91 -4.36 -12.39
CA TYR A 68 -8.75 -4.10 -11.52
C TYR A 68 -7.45 -3.90 -12.32
N THR A 69 -7.32 -4.47 -13.50
CA THR A 69 -6.23 -4.18 -14.45
C THR A 69 -6.27 -2.72 -14.89
N ILE A 70 -7.45 -2.18 -15.21
CA ILE A 70 -7.62 -0.76 -15.58
C ILE A 70 -7.24 0.15 -14.40
N LEU A 71 -7.69 -0.19 -13.18
CA LEU A 71 -7.33 0.52 -11.97
C LEU A 71 -5.80 0.56 -11.78
N THR A 72 -5.15 -0.61 -11.87
CA THR A 72 -3.70 -0.74 -11.67
C THR A 72 -2.91 -0.02 -12.76
N LEU A 73 -3.37 -0.08 -14.01
CA LEU A 73 -2.78 0.66 -15.13
C LEU A 73 -2.86 2.17 -14.90
N SER A 74 -4.02 2.67 -14.47
CA SER A 74 -4.17 4.08 -14.10
C SER A 74 -3.21 4.48 -12.98
N ALA A 75 -3.08 3.65 -11.94
CA ALA A 75 -2.16 3.89 -10.83
C ALA A 75 -0.68 3.88 -11.27
N ALA A 76 -0.33 3.10 -12.29
CA ALA A 76 1.02 3.06 -12.85
C ALA A 76 1.35 4.29 -13.71
N LEU A 77 0.39 4.77 -14.49
CA LEU A 77 0.60 5.84 -15.47
C LEU A 77 0.47 7.26 -14.89
N THR A 78 -0.49 7.48 -14.01
CA THR A 78 -0.89 8.83 -13.57
C THR A 78 0.11 9.57 -12.66
N PRO A 79 1.03 8.92 -11.91
CA PRO A 79 2.10 9.63 -11.21
C PRO A 79 3.05 10.38 -12.15
N ILE A 80 3.22 9.95 -13.41
CA ILE A 80 4.10 10.59 -14.39
C ILE A 80 3.60 12.01 -14.70
N PRO A 81 2.38 12.22 -15.23
CA PRO A 81 1.83 13.56 -15.40
C PRO A 81 1.69 14.31 -14.07
N GLY A 82 1.40 13.60 -12.95
CA GLY A 82 1.35 14.19 -11.62
C GLY A 82 2.66 14.86 -11.21
N GLY A 83 3.81 14.25 -11.52
CA GLY A 83 5.13 14.82 -11.32
C GLY A 83 5.36 16.10 -12.13
N LEU A 84 5.02 16.08 -13.42
CA LEU A 84 5.12 17.25 -14.31
C LEU A 84 4.23 18.41 -13.85
N LEU A 85 3.03 18.10 -13.37
CA LEU A 85 2.12 19.11 -12.82
C LEU A 85 2.68 19.71 -11.51
N ALA A 86 3.29 18.88 -10.65
CA ALA A 86 3.87 19.32 -9.37
C ALA A 86 5.03 20.32 -9.54
N GLU A 87 5.72 20.29 -10.69
CA GLU A 87 6.79 21.24 -11.05
C GLU A 87 6.24 22.58 -11.55
N ARG A 88 5.05 22.59 -12.18
CA ARG A 88 4.51 23.76 -12.88
C ARG A 88 3.43 24.51 -12.09
N TYR A 89 2.67 23.79 -11.30
CA TYR A 89 1.49 24.32 -10.62
C TYR A 89 1.64 24.28 -9.09
N ASP A 90 0.76 25.01 -8.42
CA ASP A 90 0.65 24.99 -6.96
C ASP A 90 0.27 23.59 -6.47
N ARG A 91 1.10 23.03 -5.59
CA ARG A 91 0.93 21.68 -5.03
C ARG A 91 -0.40 21.50 -4.32
N LYS A 92 -0.89 22.52 -3.59
CA LYS A 92 -2.22 22.52 -2.97
C LYS A 92 -3.33 22.33 -4.00
N LYS A 93 -3.27 23.07 -5.13
CA LYS A 93 -4.27 22.96 -6.19
C LYS A 93 -4.30 21.57 -6.80
N ILE A 94 -3.15 20.95 -7.01
CA ILE A 94 -3.04 19.58 -7.55
C ILE A 94 -3.62 18.57 -6.56
N MET A 95 -3.34 18.71 -5.26
CA MET A 95 -3.90 17.82 -4.23
C MET A 95 -5.41 17.93 -4.16
N ILE A 96 -5.99 19.13 -4.22
CA ILE A 96 -7.44 19.34 -4.25
C ILE A 96 -8.04 18.78 -5.55
N PHE A 97 -7.38 19.03 -6.69
CA PHE A 97 -7.82 18.49 -7.98
C PHE A 97 -7.84 16.97 -8.01
N ALA A 98 -6.86 16.32 -7.39
CA ALA A 98 -6.85 14.86 -7.30
C ALA A 98 -8.03 14.31 -6.49
N TRP A 99 -8.41 14.96 -5.39
CA TRP A 99 -9.65 14.62 -4.69
C TRP A 99 -10.90 14.87 -5.56
N ALA A 100 -10.90 15.93 -6.37
CA ALA A 100 -11.98 16.19 -7.32
C ALA A 100 -12.11 15.10 -8.40
N LEU A 101 -11.04 14.38 -8.70
CA LEU A 101 -11.09 13.18 -9.55
C LEU A 101 -11.59 11.93 -8.81
N TRP A 102 -11.39 11.85 -7.52
CA TRP A 102 -11.72 10.68 -6.72
C TRP A 102 -13.16 10.70 -6.18
N PHE A 103 -13.71 11.84 -5.77
CA PHE A 103 -15.04 11.85 -5.18
C PHE A 103 -16.19 11.48 -6.13
N PRO A 104 -16.10 11.59 -7.48
CA PRO A 104 -17.13 11.03 -8.35
C PRO A 104 -17.18 9.50 -8.34
N VAL A 105 -16.09 8.83 -7.95
CA VAL A 105 -15.99 7.36 -8.01
C VAL A 105 -17.11 6.67 -7.22
N PRO A 106 -17.33 6.92 -5.92
CA PRO A 106 -18.41 6.27 -5.20
C PRO A 106 -19.79 6.65 -5.73
N LEU A 107 -19.98 7.84 -6.30
CA LEU A 107 -21.25 8.20 -6.96
C LEU A 107 -21.47 7.35 -8.22
N LEU A 108 -20.45 7.21 -9.07
CA LEU A 108 -20.53 6.35 -10.25
C LEU A 108 -20.84 4.91 -9.83
N LEU A 109 -20.17 4.38 -8.80
CA LEU A 109 -20.44 3.05 -8.26
C LEU A 109 -21.89 2.89 -7.78
N SER A 110 -22.54 3.94 -7.31
CA SER A 110 -23.92 3.89 -6.78
C SER A 110 -25.00 3.83 -7.85
N VAL A 111 -24.71 4.30 -9.08
CA VAL A 111 -25.70 4.46 -10.16
C VAL A 111 -25.55 3.45 -11.29
N VAL A 112 -24.41 2.78 -11.40
CA VAL A 112 -24.17 1.78 -12.46
C VAL A 112 -25.04 0.54 -12.25
N THR A 113 -25.50 -0.01 -13.37
CA THR A 113 -26.36 -1.21 -13.41
C THR A 113 -25.66 -2.40 -14.07
N HIS A 114 -24.55 -2.16 -14.78
CA HIS A 114 -23.78 -3.18 -15.46
C HIS A 114 -22.29 -2.92 -15.28
N TRP A 115 -21.47 -3.95 -15.11
CA TRP A 115 -20.05 -3.85 -14.81
C TRP A 115 -19.24 -3.06 -15.85
N THR A 116 -19.62 -3.11 -17.14
CA THR A 116 -18.93 -2.34 -18.20
C THR A 116 -18.99 -0.83 -17.99
N MET A 117 -20.02 -0.33 -17.30
CA MET A 117 -20.14 1.09 -16.98
C MET A 117 -19.12 1.55 -15.92
N LEU A 118 -18.40 0.63 -15.28
CA LEU A 118 -17.39 0.93 -14.28
C LEU A 118 -16.04 1.39 -14.85
N PHE A 119 -15.80 1.29 -16.17
CA PHE A 119 -14.53 1.71 -16.76
C PHE A 119 -14.07 3.11 -16.34
N PRO A 120 -14.92 4.15 -16.47
CA PRO A 120 -14.52 5.50 -16.04
C PRO A 120 -14.22 5.56 -14.53
N ALA A 121 -15.03 4.89 -13.71
CA ALA A 121 -14.84 4.86 -12.27
C ALA A 121 -13.52 4.22 -11.89
N MET A 122 -13.13 3.09 -12.52
CA MET A 122 -11.86 2.41 -12.26
C MET A 122 -10.65 3.22 -12.71
N LEU A 123 -10.74 3.93 -13.84
CA LEU A 123 -9.69 4.87 -14.27
C LEU A 123 -9.50 6.01 -13.26
N LEU A 124 -10.59 6.60 -12.79
CA LEU A 124 -10.54 7.67 -11.79
C LEU A 124 -10.04 7.14 -10.44
N TYR A 125 -10.48 5.96 -10.04
CA TYR A 125 -10.09 5.33 -8.77
C TYR A 125 -8.60 5.00 -8.72
N GLY A 126 -8.02 4.51 -9.82
CA GLY A 126 -6.57 4.29 -9.93
C GLY A 126 -5.73 5.57 -10.02
N CYS A 127 -6.35 6.74 -10.23
CA CYS A 127 -5.63 7.97 -10.51
C CYS A 127 -4.81 8.46 -9.30
N SER A 128 -3.50 8.45 -9.41
CA SER A 128 -2.54 8.80 -8.34
C SER A 128 -1.77 10.10 -8.62
N ILE A 129 -2.40 11.06 -9.32
CA ILE A 129 -1.78 12.35 -9.71
C ILE A 129 -1.26 13.15 -8.52
N SER A 130 -1.90 13.07 -7.36
CA SER A 130 -1.50 13.83 -6.16
C SER A 130 -0.23 13.34 -5.50
N GLY A 131 0.17 12.09 -5.71
CA GLY A 131 1.30 11.48 -5.01
C GLY A 131 2.59 12.31 -5.03
N PRO A 132 3.10 12.70 -6.22
CA PRO A 132 4.29 13.56 -6.34
C PRO A 132 4.11 14.93 -5.66
N SER A 133 2.95 15.57 -5.81
CA SER A 133 2.64 16.87 -5.21
C SER A 133 2.61 16.80 -3.68
N THR A 134 1.96 15.76 -3.13
CA THR A 134 1.90 15.51 -1.69
C THR A 134 3.28 15.28 -1.11
N THR A 135 4.09 14.41 -1.75
CA THR A 135 5.47 14.13 -1.36
C THR A 135 6.31 15.41 -1.35
N ALA A 136 6.25 16.20 -2.41
CA ALA A 136 6.99 17.46 -2.52
C ALA A 136 6.50 18.51 -1.51
N TYR A 137 5.19 18.56 -1.21
CA TYR A 137 4.63 19.44 -0.19
C TYR A 137 5.17 19.08 1.20
N ILE A 138 5.12 17.80 1.57
CA ILE A 138 5.61 17.29 2.86
C ILE A 138 7.10 17.57 3.00
N ALA A 139 7.90 17.25 1.99
CA ALA A 139 9.36 17.46 2.01
C ALA A 139 9.74 18.91 2.29
N ARG A 140 8.97 19.88 1.76
CA ARG A 140 9.22 21.31 1.97
C ARG A 140 8.68 21.83 3.31
N ALA A 141 7.56 21.28 3.79
CA ALA A 141 6.90 21.74 5.01
C ALA A 141 7.47 21.09 6.28
N ALA A 142 8.10 19.92 6.14
CA ALA A 142 8.70 19.18 7.25
C ALA A 142 9.96 19.88 7.78
N ARG A 143 10.22 19.70 9.07
CA ARG A 143 11.50 20.08 9.67
C ARG A 143 12.61 19.17 9.13
N LYS A 144 13.77 19.75 8.79
CA LYS A 144 14.91 19.02 8.21
C LYS A 144 15.42 17.89 9.13
N ASP A 145 15.39 18.11 10.43
CA ASP A 145 15.81 17.16 11.45
C ASP A 145 14.80 16.00 11.68
N ARG A 146 13.54 16.11 11.18
CA ARG A 146 12.45 15.15 11.42
C ARG A 146 11.69 14.75 10.15
N ILE A 147 12.30 14.90 8.99
CA ILE A 147 11.63 14.68 7.69
C ILE A 147 11.10 13.23 7.56
N ASN A 148 11.89 12.24 7.94
CA ASN A 148 11.50 10.83 7.86
C ASN A 148 10.32 10.53 8.80
N LEU A 149 10.35 11.05 10.02
CA LEU A 149 9.24 10.91 10.97
C LEU A 149 7.96 11.54 10.44
N THR A 150 8.07 12.72 9.81
CA THR A 150 6.92 13.40 9.20
C THR A 150 6.29 12.58 8.08
N PHE A 151 7.08 12.03 7.18
CA PHE A 151 6.59 11.14 6.12
C PHE A 151 5.92 9.89 6.70
N THR A 152 6.53 9.27 7.70
CA THR A 152 5.97 8.08 8.35
C THR A 152 4.62 8.39 9.01
N LEU A 153 4.52 9.49 9.75
CA LEU A 153 3.28 9.88 10.42
C LEU A 153 2.15 10.16 9.40
N ILE A 154 2.44 10.91 8.33
CA ILE A 154 1.41 11.22 7.32
C ILE A 154 1.00 9.98 6.54
N SER A 155 1.94 9.08 6.24
CA SER A 155 1.62 7.80 5.59
C SER A 155 0.83 6.86 6.50
N SER A 156 1.10 6.87 7.82
CA SER A 156 0.35 6.05 8.77
C SER A 156 -1.12 6.45 8.86
N ALA A 157 -1.45 7.74 8.65
CA ALA A 157 -2.84 8.21 8.63
C ALA A 157 -3.70 7.44 7.63
N TRP A 158 -3.13 7.12 6.46
CA TRP A 158 -3.82 6.35 5.43
C TRP A 158 -4.19 4.94 5.92
N TRP A 159 -3.24 4.24 6.51
CA TRP A 159 -3.48 2.88 7.03
C TRP A 159 -4.39 2.86 8.26
N MET A 160 -4.31 3.87 9.11
CA MET A 160 -5.20 4.01 10.28
C MET A 160 -6.67 4.12 9.87
N GLY A 161 -6.97 4.84 8.78
CA GLY A 161 -8.33 4.94 8.25
C GLY A 161 -8.90 3.57 7.84
N TYR A 162 -8.06 2.69 7.32
CA TYR A 162 -8.48 1.35 6.87
C TYR A 162 -8.68 0.33 8.00
N ILE A 163 -8.24 0.58 9.24
CA ILE A 163 -8.34 -0.43 10.31
C ILE A 163 -9.80 -0.78 10.62
N PHE A 164 -10.67 0.21 10.72
CA PHE A 164 -12.08 0.00 11.12
C PHE A 164 -13.07 0.16 9.96
N SER A 165 -12.69 0.86 8.91
CA SER A 165 -13.61 1.22 7.84
C SER A 165 -14.18 0.01 7.08
N PRO A 166 -13.47 -1.09 6.78
CA PRO A 166 -14.08 -2.24 6.12
C PRO A 166 -15.16 -2.93 6.97
N SER A 167 -14.96 -3.01 8.29
CA SER A 167 -15.99 -3.56 9.20
C SER A 167 -17.23 -2.70 9.20
N ILE A 168 -17.06 -1.37 9.26
CA ILE A 168 -18.19 -0.42 9.25
C ILE A 168 -18.88 -0.45 7.89
N GLY A 169 -18.10 -0.47 6.79
CA GLY A 169 -18.61 -0.62 5.44
C GLY A 169 -19.40 -1.90 5.23
N GLY A 170 -18.87 -3.03 5.72
CA GLY A 170 -19.55 -4.31 5.70
C GLY A 170 -20.86 -4.31 6.49
N TYR A 171 -20.87 -3.71 7.68
CA TYR A 171 -22.09 -3.54 8.47
C TYR A 171 -23.14 -2.72 7.73
N LEU A 172 -22.75 -1.57 7.16
CA LEU A 172 -23.67 -0.74 6.37
C LEU A 172 -24.16 -1.48 5.12
N ALA A 173 -23.29 -2.21 4.44
CA ALA A 173 -23.65 -2.98 3.25
C ALA A 173 -24.69 -4.06 3.57
N THR A 174 -24.50 -4.81 4.65
CA THR A 174 -25.43 -5.86 5.08
C THR A 174 -26.78 -5.30 5.54
N LYS A 175 -26.81 -4.16 6.23
CA LYS A 175 -28.04 -3.59 6.79
C LYS A 175 -28.79 -2.68 5.84
N MET A 176 -28.08 -1.89 5.03
CA MET A 176 -28.64 -0.79 4.24
C MET A 176 -28.29 -0.89 2.74
N GLY A 177 -27.44 -1.84 2.36
CA GLY A 177 -26.97 -2.06 0.99
C GLY A 177 -25.79 -1.20 0.59
N MET A 178 -25.11 -1.63 -0.47
CA MET A 178 -23.85 -0.99 -0.95
C MET A 178 -24.01 0.47 -1.38
N LYS A 179 -25.21 0.90 -1.83
CA LYS A 179 -25.43 2.31 -2.22
C LYS A 179 -25.21 3.27 -1.04
N VAL A 180 -25.65 2.90 0.17
CA VAL A 180 -25.42 3.73 1.36
C VAL A 180 -23.94 3.81 1.71
N VAL A 181 -23.19 2.71 1.53
CA VAL A 181 -21.73 2.71 1.71
C VAL A 181 -21.06 3.70 0.76
N PHE A 182 -21.46 3.71 -0.52
CA PHE A 182 -20.92 4.64 -1.51
C PHE A 182 -21.25 6.10 -1.20
N TYR A 183 -22.49 6.42 -0.80
CA TYR A 183 -22.85 7.78 -0.40
C TYR A 183 -22.09 8.24 0.84
N THR A 184 -21.88 7.34 1.81
CA THR A 184 -21.07 7.61 3.00
C THR A 184 -19.61 7.89 2.61
N ALA A 185 -19.03 7.05 1.76
CA ALA A 185 -17.67 7.23 1.25
C ALA A 185 -17.53 8.57 0.48
N PHE A 186 -18.51 8.94 -0.33
CA PHE A 186 -18.55 10.23 -1.02
C PHE A 186 -18.51 11.40 -0.05
N ALA A 187 -19.30 11.35 1.04
CA ALA A 187 -19.28 12.39 2.07
C ALA A 187 -17.90 12.52 2.73
N PHE A 188 -17.24 11.40 3.03
CA PHE A 188 -15.87 11.40 3.57
C PHE A 188 -14.85 11.97 2.58
N TYR A 189 -14.97 11.69 1.28
CA TYR A 189 -14.09 12.25 0.27
C TYR A 189 -14.26 13.78 0.13
N ILE A 190 -15.50 14.27 0.17
CA ILE A 190 -15.74 15.73 0.19
C ILE A 190 -15.10 16.35 1.45
N LEU A 191 -15.27 15.73 2.61
CA LEU A 191 -14.69 16.21 3.86
C LEU A 191 -13.17 16.23 3.80
N ALA A 192 -12.54 15.18 3.26
CA ALA A 192 -11.10 15.11 3.05
C ALA A 192 -10.59 16.22 2.12
N ALA A 193 -11.28 16.45 1.00
CA ALA A 193 -10.97 17.53 0.08
C ALA A 193 -11.15 18.90 0.75
N PHE A 194 -12.23 19.09 1.50
CA PHE A 194 -12.52 20.33 2.23
C PHE A 194 -11.42 20.68 3.23
N VAL A 195 -10.89 19.71 3.96
CA VAL A 195 -9.77 19.94 4.90
C VAL A 195 -8.55 20.51 4.17
N LEU A 196 -8.27 20.09 2.94
CA LEU A 196 -7.13 20.60 2.16
C LEU A 196 -7.28 22.06 1.71
N PHE A 197 -8.49 22.62 1.70
CA PHE A 197 -8.65 24.07 1.40
C PHE A 197 -7.97 24.96 2.44
N PHE A 198 -7.75 24.47 3.64
CA PHE A 198 -7.13 25.23 4.74
C PHE A 198 -5.61 25.13 4.80
N ILE A 199 -4.95 24.31 3.96
CA ILE A 199 -3.48 24.33 3.86
C ILE A 199 -3.01 25.55 3.07
N ARG A 200 -1.77 25.97 3.32
CA ARG A 200 -1.16 27.09 2.59
C ARG A 200 -0.79 26.69 1.17
N SER A 201 -0.88 27.66 0.24
CA SER A 201 -0.39 27.52 -1.12
C SER A 201 1.13 27.29 -1.13
N GLN A 202 1.58 26.35 -1.97
CA GLN A 202 2.99 26.01 -2.12
C GLN A 202 3.34 25.91 -3.60
N ARG A 203 3.71 27.05 -4.19
CA ARG A 203 4.20 27.13 -5.56
C ARG A 203 5.73 27.08 -5.60
N GLU A 204 6.29 26.37 -6.54
CA GLU A 204 7.72 26.48 -6.81
C GLU A 204 8.03 27.84 -7.45
N VAL A 205 8.85 28.63 -6.76
CA VAL A 205 9.44 29.85 -7.31
C VAL A 205 10.89 29.48 -7.66
N GLY A 206 11.11 29.22 -8.95
CA GLY A 206 12.45 28.97 -9.47
C GLY A 206 12.70 27.53 -9.93
N LYS A 207 13.45 27.41 -11.03
CA LYS A 207 13.88 26.15 -11.65
C LYS A 207 14.45 25.22 -10.60
N GLY A 208 13.85 24.04 -10.46
CA GLY A 208 14.38 22.99 -9.59
C GLY A 208 15.87 22.82 -9.89
N GLN A 209 16.70 23.12 -8.92
CA GLN A 209 18.03 22.55 -8.89
C GLN A 209 17.83 21.04 -8.72
N LEU A 210 17.71 20.34 -9.86
CA LEU A 210 18.18 18.98 -9.92
C LEU A 210 19.59 19.07 -9.35
N SER A 211 19.76 18.69 -8.09
CA SER A 211 21.07 18.55 -7.48
C SER A 211 21.88 17.71 -8.46
N LYS A 212 22.79 18.38 -9.17
CA LYS A 212 23.85 17.72 -9.92
C LYS A 212 24.78 17.13 -8.85
N GLY A 213 24.30 16.09 -8.16
CA GLY A 213 25.16 15.28 -7.34
C GLY A 213 26.20 14.66 -8.25
N ASN A 214 27.46 14.90 -7.94
CA ASN A 214 28.57 14.26 -8.63
C ASN A 214 28.34 12.74 -8.64
N PRO A 215 28.36 12.08 -9.79
CA PRO A 215 28.14 10.64 -9.91
C PRO A 215 29.35 9.81 -9.48
N SER A 216 30.18 10.29 -8.57
CA SER A 216 31.48 9.70 -8.24
C SER A 216 31.43 8.59 -7.17
N ALA A 217 30.26 8.19 -6.66
CA ALA A 217 30.18 6.97 -5.87
C ALA A 217 29.85 5.79 -6.80
N SER A 218 30.81 4.89 -6.99
CA SER A 218 30.58 3.63 -7.69
C SER A 218 29.54 2.80 -6.96
N PHE A 219 28.29 2.82 -7.42
CA PHE A 219 27.22 1.97 -6.90
C PHE A 219 26.89 0.87 -7.91
N ASN A 220 26.54 -0.30 -7.39
CA ASN A 220 26.27 -1.44 -8.25
C ASN A 220 24.81 -1.39 -8.76
N ILE A 221 24.63 -0.82 -9.96
CA ILE A 221 23.32 -0.72 -10.63
C ILE A 221 22.66 -2.10 -10.82
N LYS A 222 23.46 -3.15 -11.07
CA LYS A 222 22.95 -4.52 -11.25
C LYS A 222 22.27 -5.03 -9.99
N THR A 223 22.82 -4.71 -8.81
CA THR A 223 22.20 -5.07 -7.50
C THR A 223 20.88 -4.36 -7.32
N ILE A 224 20.79 -3.05 -7.60
CA ILE A 224 19.55 -2.28 -7.52
C ILE A 224 18.48 -2.85 -8.48
N MET A 225 18.88 -3.13 -9.72
CA MET A 225 17.96 -3.73 -10.71
C MET A 225 17.49 -5.13 -10.29
N GLY A 226 18.37 -5.96 -9.73
CA GLY A 226 18.01 -7.26 -9.20
C GLY A 226 16.94 -7.16 -8.10
N TRP A 227 17.13 -6.26 -7.13
CA TRP A 227 16.14 -5.99 -6.09
C TRP A 227 14.84 -5.41 -6.64
N ALA A 228 14.91 -4.51 -7.63
CA ALA A 228 13.73 -3.94 -8.27
C ALA A 228 12.89 -5.02 -8.97
N ILE A 229 13.52 -5.92 -9.72
CA ILE A 229 12.85 -7.06 -10.36
C ILE A 229 12.25 -8.00 -9.32
N PHE A 230 12.98 -8.30 -8.26
CA PHE A 230 12.51 -9.15 -7.16
C PHE A 230 11.25 -8.58 -6.49
N PHE A 231 11.25 -7.29 -6.14
CA PHE A 231 10.07 -6.63 -5.57
C PHE A 231 8.92 -6.50 -6.59
N ALA A 232 9.22 -6.28 -7.86
CA ALA A 232 8.22 -6.28 -8.93
C ALA A 232 7.51 -7.65 -9.04
N SER A 233 8.26 -8.76 -8.90
CA SER A 233 7.69 -10.11 -8.88
C SER A 233 6.79 -10.34 -7.66
N ILE A 234 7.19 -9.87 -6.47
CA ILE A 234 6.35 -9.93 -5.26
C ILE A 234 5.07 -9.11 -5.46
N MET A 235 5.17 -7.90 -6.02
CA MET A 235 4.01 -7.04 -6.28
C MET A 235 3.05 -7.67 -7.28
N PHE A 236 3.58 -8.27 -8.36
CA PHE A 236 2.78 -9.01 -9.33
C PHE A 236 1.94 -10.11 -8.65
N LEU A 237 2.58 -10.97 -7.85
CA LEU A 237 1.91 -12.07 -7.15
C LEU A 237 0.85 -11.55 -6.15
N ASN A 238 1.15 -10.50 -5.39
CA ASN A 238 0.20 -9.92 -4.44
C ASN A 238 -1.00 -9.28 -5.13
N VAL A 239 -0.78 -8.55 -6.22
CA VAL A 239 -1.85 -7.88 -6.99
C VAL A 239 -2.73 -8.90 -7.73
N LEU A 240 -2.15 -10.05 -8.16
CA LEU A 240 -2.85 -11.14 -8.82
C LEU A 240 -4.00 -11.70 -7.96
N MET A 241 -3.77 -11.92 -6.68
CA MET A 241 -4.74 -12.58 -5.80
C MET A 241 -5.66 -11.61 -5.05
N ARG A 242 -5.22 -10.33 -4.87
CA ARG A 242 -5.84 -9.39 -3.93
C ARG A 242 -7.34 -9.14 -4.17
N PRO A 243 -7.84 -8.93 -5.41
CA PRO A 243 -9.28 -8.74 -5.64
C PRO A 243 -10.11 -9.98 -5.30
N PHE A 244 -9.50 -11.16 -5.34
CA PHE A 244 -10.20 -12.43 -5.20
C PHE A 244 -10.28 -12.95 -3.76
N VAL A 245 -9.58 -12.34 -2.80
CA VAL A 245 -9.71 -12.70 -1.38
C VAL A 245 -11.13 -12.45 -0.85
N PRO A 246 -11.73 -11.26 -0.97
CA PRO A 246 -13.10 -11.03 -0.50
C PRO A 246 -14.15 -11.80 -1.32
N THR A 247 -13.93 -12.00 -2.63
CA THR A 247 -14.84 -12.80 -3.46
C THR A 247 -14.81 -14.27 -3.06
N PHE A 248 -13.65 -14.82 -2.72
CA PHE A 248 -13.51 -16.18 -2.20
C PHE A 248 -14.29 -16.39 -0.89
N LEU A 249 -14.20 -15.42 0.04
CA LEU A 249 -14.97 -15.45 1.27
C LEU A 249 -16.49 -15.45 1.00
N LYS A 250 -16.94 -14.73 -0.02
CA LYS A 250 -18.35 -14.71 -0.45
C LYS A 250 -18.75 -15.98 -1.17
N ASP A 251 -17.96 -16.41 -2.15
CA ASP A 251 -18.33 -17.51 -3.06
C ASP A 251 -18.16 -18.87 -2.41
N VAL A 252 -17.07 -19.09 -1.67
CA VAL A 252 -16.72 -20.40 -1.11
C VAL A 252 -17.22 -20.54 0.32
N TYR A 253 -16.96 -19.53 1.18
CA TYR A 253 -17.34 -19.60 2.59
C TYR A 253 -18.74 -19.03 2.89
N LYS A 254 -19.38 -18.40 1.89
CA LYS A 254 -20.75 -17.84 1.98
C LYS A 254 -20.89 -16.77 3.07
N PHE A 255 -19.80 -16.06 3.38
CA PHE A 255 -19.83 -14.98 4.37
C PHE A 255 -20.64 -13.78 3.84
N ASP A 256 -21.29 -13.09 4.76
CA ASP A 256 -21.93 -11.81 4.48
C ASP A 256 -20.89 -10.67 4.39
N GLU A 257 -21.31 -9.52 3.92
CA GLU A 257 -20.45 -8.35 3.74
C GLU A 257 -19.87 -7.86 5.07
N PHE A 258 -20.56 -8.07 6.20
CA PHE A 258 -20.06 -7.70 7.51
C PHE A 258 -18.87 -8.54 7.92
N LEU A 259 -18.97 -9.87 7.85
CA LEU A 259 -17.87 -10.77 8.19
C LEU A 259 -16.67 -10.57 7.27
N ILE A 260 -16.91 -10.36 5.95
CA ILE A 260 -15.87 -10.03 4.98
C ILE A 260 -15.19 -8.72 5.38
N GLY A 261 -15.94 -7.68 5.72
CA GLY A 261 -15.43 -6.41 6.18
C GLY A 261 -14.60 -6.52 7.46
N VAL A 262 -15.04 -7.33 8.42
CA VAL A 262 -14.28 -7.58 9.67
C VAL A 262 -12.93 -8.26 9.37
N LEU A 263 -12.90 -9.26 8.50
CA LEU A 263 -11.64 -9.89 8.08
C LEU A 263 -10.74 -8.91 7.33
N GLY A 264 -11.31 -8.03 6.50
CA GLY A 264 -10.58 -6.91 5.88
C GLY A 264 -9.95 -5.98 6.93
N SER A 265 -10.68 -5.64 7.98
CA SER A 265 -10.16 -4.84 9.10
C SER A 265 -9.01 -5.54 9.83
N PHE A 266 -9.08 -6.86 10.05
CA PHE A 266 -7.95 -7.63 10.59
C PHE A 266 -6.74 -7.58 9.67
N THR A 267 -6.94 -7.67 8.35
CA THR A 267 -5.85 -7.56 7.36
C THR A 267 -5.16 -6.21 7.45
N PHE A 268 -5.89 -5.11 7.49
CA PHE A 268 -5.28 -3.78 7.57
C PHE A 268 -4.68 -3.47 8.94
N ALA A 269 -5.28 -3.95 10.02
CA ALA A 269 -4.65 -3.91 11.34
C ALA A 269 -3.32 -4.69 11.34
N GLY A 270 -3.32 -5.90 10.77
CA GLY A 270 -2.13 -6.70 10.57
C GLY A 270 -1.06 -5.96 9.75
N SER A 271 -1.46 -5.30 8.65
CA SER A 271 -0.54 -4.49 7.84
C SER A 271 0.16 -3.40 8.65
N ALA A 272 -0.59 -2.70 9.50
CA ALA A 272 -0.04 -1.65 10.35
C ALA A 272 0.93 -2.20 11.40
N PHE A 273 0.53 -3.26 12.12
CA PHE A 273 1.34 -3.85 13.18
C PHE A 273 2.54 -4.64 12.66
N LEU A 274 2.32 -5.53 11.67
CA LEU A 274 3.40 -6.34 11.09
C LEU A 274 4.38 -5.48 10.31
N GLY A 275 3.92 -4.41 9.65
CA GLY A 275 4.79 -3.45 8.98
C GLY A 275 5.83 -2.86 9.95
N ILE A 276 5.42 -2.46 11.16
CA ILE A 276 6.32 -1.96 12.20
C ILE A 276 7.25 -3.08 12.72
N LEU A 277 6.70 -4.27 12.97
CA LEU A 277 7.48 -5.39 13.51
C LEU A 277 8.52 -5.87 12.51
N ILE A 278 8.12 -6.08 11.24
CA ILE A 278 9.01 -6.51 10.15
C ILE A 278 10.06 -5.43 9.86
N GLY A 279 9.67 -4.14 9.89
CA GLY A 279 10.62 -3.03 9.78
C GLY A 279 11.70 -3.06 10.86
N ARG A 280 11.31 -3.24 12.14
CA ARG A 280 12.26 -3.38 13.26
C ARG A 280 13.16 -4.62 13.14
N LEU A 281 12.63 -5.72 12.62
CA LEU A 281 13.45 -6.89 12.31
C LEU A 281 14.50 -6.57 11.25
N GLY A 282 14.10 -5.78 10.22
CA GLY A 282 15.02 -5.30 9.20
C GLY A 282 16.13 -4.40 9.75
N ASP A 283 15.79 -3.49 10.66
CA ASP A 283 16.77 -2.62 11.32
C ASP A 283 17.76 -3.40 12.20
N LYS A 284 17.30 -4.48 12.86
CA LYS A 284 18.13 -5.28 13.79
C LYS A 284 18.93 -6.37 13.09
N PHE A 285 18.36 -7.05 12.12
CA PHE A 285 18.92 -8.28 11.52
C PHE A 285 19.21 -8.14 10.01
N GLY A 286 18.94 -6.97 9.44
CA GLY A 286 19.09 -6.68 8.01
C GLY A 286 17.79 -6.84 7.21
N ASN A 287 17.69 -6.08 6.10
CA ASN A 287 16.51 -6.09 5.22
C ASN A 287 16.19 -7.49 4.67
N GLU A 288 17.19 -8.35 4.56
CA GLU A 288 17.04 -9.71 4.07
C GLU A 288 16.15 -10.56 4.99
N VAL A 289 16.35 -10.47 6.30
CA VAL A 289 15.51 -11.16 7.29
C VAL A 289 14.08 -10.62 7.25
N ALA A 290 13.92 -9.30 7.14
CA ALA A 290 12.60 -8.68 7.04
C ALA A 290 11.82 -9.18 5.81
N VAL A 291 12.48 -9.27 4.66
CA VAL A 291 11.89 -9.78 3.41
C VAL A 291 11.50 -11.25 3.55
N ALA A 292 12.40 -12.09 4.12
CA ALA A 292 12.12 -13.52 4.32
C ALA A 292 10.93 -13.75 5.25
N VAL A 293 10.85 -13.03 6.38
CA VAL A 293 9.71 -13.10 7.32
C VAL A 293 8.42 -12.62 6.65
N CYS A 294 8.47 -11.55 5.86
CA CYS A 294 7.33 -11.05 5.11
C CYS A 294 6.79 -12.09 4.13
N LEU A 295 7.65 -12.70 3.32
CA LEU A 295 7.27 -13.73 2.35
C LEU A 295 6.74 -15.00 3.03
N ALA A 296 7.40 -15.45 4.11
CA ALA A 296 6.95 -16.61 4.87
C ALA A 296 5.57 -16.38 5.50
N SER A 297 5.34 -15.20 6.11
CA SER A 297 4.03 -14.82 6.66
C SER A 297 2.95 -14.77 5.60
N THR A 298 3.27 -14.25 4.41
CA THR A 298 2.34 -14.20 3.26
C THR A 298 2.01 -15.62 2.79
N ALA A 299 3.00 -16.48 2.56
CA ALA A 299 2.78 -17.85 2.11
C ALA A 299 1.94 -18.64 3.13
N PHE A 300 2.28 -18.52 4.42
CA PHE A 300 1.54 -19.19 5.50
C PHE A 300 0.08 -18.74 5.56
N SER A 301 -0.18 -17.43 5.58
CA SER A 301 -1.54 -16.90 5.70
C SER A 301 -2.41 -17.25 4.49
N LEU A 302 -1.86 -17.16 3.25
CA LEU A 302 -2.57 -17.53 2.03
C LEU A 302 -2.85 -19.02 1.93
N THR A 303 -1.97 -19.85 2.47
CA THR A 303 -2.22 -21.29 2.57
C THR A 303 -3.29 -21.57 3.63
N ALA A 304 -3.12 -21.05 4.85
CA ALA A 304 -3.98 -21.36 5.97
C ALA A 304 -5.45 -20.95 5.72
N PHE A 305 -5.71 -19.80 5.07
CA PHE A 305 -7.07 -19.34 4.84
C PHE A 305 -7.86 -20.24 3.87
N GLN A 306 -7.21 -21.04 3.04
CA GLN A 306 -7.88 -21.96 2.12
C GLN A 306 -8.38 -23.26 2.79
N PHE A 307 -7.90 -23.55 4.00
CA PHE A 307 -8.22 -24.81 4.70
C PHE A 307 -9.27 -24.69 5.81
N THR A 308 -9.74 -23.49 6.12
CA THR A 308 -10.71 -23.30 7.20
C THR A 308 -11.72 -22.21 6.85
N SER A 309 -13.00 -22.50 7.12
CA SER A 309 -14.08 -21.51 7.07
C SER A 309 -14.46 -20.99 8.46
N ASN A 310 -13.80 -21.46 9.52
CA ASN A 310 -14.09 -20.99 10.88
C ASN A 310 -13.59 -19.55 11.04
N PHE A 311 -14.51 -18.62 11.27
CA PHE A 311 -14.25 -17.19 11.42
C PHE A 311 -13.21 -16.88 12.51
N LEU A 312 -13.27 -17.57 13.66
CA LEU A 312 -12.32 -17.33 14.76
C LEU A 312 -10.89 -17.72 14.39
N LEU A 313 -10.71 -18.76 13.56
CA LEU A 313 -9.40 -19.16 13.05
C LEU A 313 -8.96 -18.26 11.90
N LEU A 314 -9.88 -17.73 11.11
CA LEU A 314 -9.58 -16.80 10.02
C LEU A 314 -9.10 -15.45 10.53
N ALA A 315 -9.58 -14.94 11.66
CA ALA A 315 -9.19 -13.64 12.18
C ALA A 315 -7.66 -13.48 12.36
N PRO A 316 -6.93 -14.36 13.06
CA PRO A 316 -5.45 -14.29 13.13
C PRO A 316 -4.77 -14.56 11.78
N VAL A 317 -5.34 -15.40 10.91
CA VAL A 317 -4.80 -15.65 9.57
C VAL A 317 -4.87 -14.39 8.72
N PHE A 318 -5.99 -13.66 8.74
CA PHE A 318 -6.15 -12.39 8.04
C PHE A 318 -5.29 -11.28 8.64
N PHE A 319 -5.06 -11.28 9.95
CA PHE A 319 -4.08 -10.40 10.55
C PHE A 319 -2.67 -10.66 9.99
N LEU A 320 -2.25 -11.92 9.88
CA LEU A 320 -0.97 -12.28 9.25
C LEU A 320 -0.95 -11.97 7.75
N MET A 321 -2.08 -12.08 7.04
CA MET A 321 -2.21 -11.69 5.64
C MET A 321 -1.92 -10.20 5.42
N GLY A 322 -2.00 -9.37 6.45
CA GLY A 322 -1.56 -7.98 6.43
C GLY A 322 -0.11 -7.81 5.98
N ALA A 323 0.75 -8.82 6.16
CA ALA A 323 2.11 -8.82 5.64
C ALA A 323 2.19 -8.63 4.12
N THR A 324 1.14 -8.98 3.36
CA THR A 324 1.08 -8.78 1.89
C THR A 324 1.18 -7.31 1.46
N TYR A 325 0.96 -6.36 2.36
CA TYR A 325 1.09 -4.92 2.12
C TYR A 325 2.47 -4.35 2.48
N THR A 326 3.28 -5.10 3.23
CA THR A 326 4.61 -4.68 3.71
C THR A 326 5.68 -4.59 2.59
N PRO A 327 5.66 -5.37 1.48
CA PRO A 327 6.70 -5.34 0.46
C PRO A 327 6.94 -3.96 -0.16
N TRP A 328 5.93 -3.10 -0.21
CA TRP A 328 6.09 -1.72 -0.68
C TRP A 328 7.05 -0.89 0.19
N ALA A 329 6.92 -1.00 1.50
CA ALA A 329 7.80 -0.31 2.44
C ALA A 329 9.21 -0.91 2.43
N LEU A 330 9.32 -2.25 2.36
CA LEU A 330 10.60 -2.95 2.27
C LEU A 330 11.36 -2.61 0.99
N MET A 331 10.68 -2.52 -0.15
CA MET A 331 11.26 -2.07 -1.41
C MET A 331 11.87 -0.68 -1.26
N ASN A 332 11.10 0.26 -0.71
CA ASN A 332 11.56 1.63 -0.51
C ASN A 332 12.80 1.69 0.40
N ALA A 333 12.79 0.95 1.50
CA ALA A 333 13.92 0.88 2.43
C ALA A 333 15.16 0.26 1.77
N THR A 334 15.01 -0.89 1.10
CA THR A 334 16.11 -1.61 0.46
C THR A 334 16.71 -0.83 -0.70
N ILE A 335 15.90 -0.29 -1.61
CA ILE A 335 16.39 0.52 -2.73
C ILE A 335 17.05 1.80 -2.23
N SER A 336 16.49 2.44 -1.19
CA SER A 336 17.10 3.62 -0.58
C SER A 336 18.46 3.35 0.04
N SER A 337 18.65 2.22 0.72
CA SER A 337 19.93 1.86 1.34
C SER A 337 21.02 1.52 0.32
N LEU A 338 20.64 1.00 -0.84
CA LEU A 338 21.56 0.63 -1.92
C LEU A 338 21.90 1.80 -2.86
N SER A 339 21.12 2.89 -2.81
CA SER A 339 21.24 4.01 -3.72
C SER A 339 22.11 5.13 -3.14
N PRO A 340 22.96 5.80 -3.96
CA PRO A 340 23.64 7.02 -3.55
C PRO A 340 22.65 8.08 -3.06
N GLU A 341 23.01 8.86 -2.06
CA GLU A 341 22.14 9.85 -1.44
C GLU A 341 21.51 10.82 -2.44
N SER A 342 22.31 11.28 -3.41
CA SER A 342 21.88 12.19 -4.48
C SER A 342 20.89 11.58 -5.49
N LEU A 343 20.84 10.24 -5.62
CA LEU A 343 20.00 9.52 -6.59
C LEU A 343 18.92 8.67 -5.93
N ARG A 344 18.86 8.62 -4.59
CA ARG A 344 17.97 7.75 -3.81
C ARG A 344 16.51 7.88 -4.24
N GLY A 345 15.99 9.10 -4.27
CA GLY A 345 14.60 9.35 -4.67
C GLY A 345 14.29 8.89 -6.09
N ARG A 346 15.25 9.05 -7.02
CA ARG A 346 15.10 8.63 -8.41
C ARG A 346 15.02 7.10 -8.54
N TRP A 347 15.91 6.36 -7.87
CA TRP A 347 15.90 4.90 -7.91
C TRP A 347 14.67 4.29 -7.24
N VAL A 348 14.21 4.86 -6.13
CA VAL A 348 12.95 4.46 -5.49
C VAL A 348 11.78 4.67 -6.45
N ALA A 349 11.68 5.84 -7.08
CA ALA A 349 10.60 6.14 -8.03
C ALA A 349 10.61 5.20 -9.25
N ILE A 350 11.79 4.92 -9.83
CA ILE A 350 11.94 3.97 -10.94
C ILE A 350 11.47 2.58 -10.52
N SER A 351 11.90 2.09 -9.34
CA SER A 351 11.53 0.76 -8.85
C SER A 351 10.03 0.66 -8.57
N GLN A 352 9.42 1.70 -8.01
CA GLN A 352 7.96 1.77 -7.79
C GLN A 352 7.19 1.71 -9.11
N THR A 353 7.57 2.53 -10.08
CA THR A 353 6.94 2.57 -11.41
C THR A 353 7.09 1.22 -12.11
N ALA A 354 8.30 0.65 -12.13
CA ALA A 354 8.57 -0.66 -12.73
C ALA A 354 7.71 -1.76 -12.07
N SER A 355 7.58 -1.74 -10.74
CA SER A 355 6.75 -2.71 -10.00
C SER A 355 5.26 -2.59 -10.34
N MET A 356 4.74 -1.37 -10.49
CA MET A 356 3.36 -1.14 -10.91
C MET A 356 3.12 -1.59 -12.35
N PHE A 357 4.04 -1.29 -13.26
CA PHE A 357 3.97 -1.76 -14.65
C PHE A 357 4.07 -3.28 -14.75
N ALA A 358 4.93 -3.93 -13.96
CA ALA A 358 4.99 -5.38 -13.93
C ALA A 358 3.67 -6.01 -13.43
N ALA A 359 3.00 -5.33 -12.49
CA ALA A 359 1.81 -5.85 -11.83
C ALA A 359 0.48 -5.53 -12.54
N PHE A 360 0.45 -4.66 -13.58
CA PHE A 360 -0.82 -4.17 -14.08
C PHE A 360 -1.71 -5.26 -14.73
N PHE A 361 -1.13 -6.26 -15.37
CA PHE A 361 -1.88 -7.40 -15.92
C PHE A 361 -2.23 -8.48 -14.88
N ALA A 362 -1.66 -8.41 -13.69
CA ALA A 362 -1.82 -9.47 -12.69
C ALA A 362 -3.29 -9.73 -12.30
N PRO A 363 -4.16 -8.71 -12.09
CA PRO A 363 -5.56 -8.96 -11.75
C PRO A 363 -6.31 -9.70 -12.85
N TYR A 364 -6.03 -9.42 -14.14
CA TYR A 364 -6.65 -10.11 -15.25
C TYR A 364 -6.26 -11.59 -15.28
N ILE A 365 -4.97 -11.88 -15.05
CA ILE A 365 -4.49 -13.27 -14.95
C ILE A 365 -5.15 -13.95 -13.73
N GLY A 366 -5.22 -13.26 -12.60
CA GLY A 366 -5.89 -13.74 -11.40
C GLY A 366 -7.37 -14.06 -11.63
N GLY A 367 -8.07 -13.22 -12.42
CA GLY A 367 -9.47 -13.46 -12.81
C GLY A 367 -9.66 -14.73 -13.64
N ASN A 368 -8.80 -14.94 -14.64
CA ASN A 368 -8.84 -16.17 -15.45
C ASN A 368 -8.53 -17.42 -14.59
N LEU A 369 -7.58 -17.32 -13.66
CA LEU A 369 -7.28 -18.43 -12.74
C LEU A 369 -8.45 -18.71 -11.79
N TYR A 370 -9.10 -17.67 -11.28
CA TYR A 370 -10.24 -17.80 -10.37
C TYR A 370 -11.47 -18.39 -11.09
N ASP A 371 -11.67 -18.06 -12.35
CA ASP A 371 -12.76 -18.61 -13.18
C ASP A 371 -12.60 -20.11 -13.39
N ILE A 372 -11.37 -20.61 -13.54
CA ILE A 372 -11.08 -22.04 -13.62
C ILE A 372 -11.31 -22.71 -12.25
N SER A 373 -10.78 -22.12 -11.18
CA SER A 373 -10.98 -22.57 -9.80
C SER A 373 -10.71 -21.45 -8.82
N PRO A 374 -11.60 -21.22 -7.83
CA PRO A 374 -11.42 -20.16 -6.83
C PRO A 374 -10.09 -20.23 -6.05
N ASN A 375 -9.48 -21.42 -5.94
CA ASN A 375 -8.22 -21.61 -5.23
C ASN A 375 -6.97 -21.26 -6.07
N TYR A 376 -7.05 -21.27 -7.40
CA TYR A 376 -5.86 -21.15 -8.27
C TYR A 376 -5.10 -19.84 -8.13
N PRO A 377 -5.71 -18.63 -8.00
CA PRO A 377 -4.95 -17.41 -7.79
C PRO A 377 -4.08 -17.48 -6.55
N PHE A 378 -4.60 -18.07 -5.46
CA PHE A 378 -3.89 -18.20 -4.20
C PHE A 378 -2.79 -19.24 -4.25
N MET A 379 -3.06 -20.40 -4.89
CA MET A 379 -2.05 -21.45 -5.09
C MET A 379 -0.87 -20.95 -5.93
N VAL A 380 -1.15 -20.27 -7.06
CA VAL A 380 -0.11 -19.68 -7.91
C VAL A 380 0.70 -18.64 -7.14
N THR A 381 0.02 -17.80 -6.33
CA THR A 381 0.70 -16.81 -5.49
C THR A 381 1.56 -17.48 -4.43
N VAL A 382 1.08 -18.50 -3.72
CA VAL A 382 1.86 -19.24 -2.71
C VAL A 382 3.08 -19.91 -3.34
N ILE A 383 2.91 -20.63 -4.45
CA ILE A 383 4.02 -21.29 -5.15
C ILE A 383 5.05 -20.24 -5.61
N GLY A 384 4.59 -19.16 -6.24
CA GLY A 384 5.48 -18.08 -6.68
C GLY A 384 6.25 -17.42 -5.52
N ILE A 385 5.60 -17.15 -4.39
CA ILE A 385 6.24 -16.60 -3.20
C ILE A 385 7.24 -17.58 -2.60
N LEU A 386 6.93 -18.89 -2.55
CA LEU A 386 7.86 -19.89 -2.06
C LEU A 386 9.09 -20.02 -2.97
N ILE A 387 8.90 -19.98 -4.29
CA ILE A 387 10.02 -19.94 -5.26
C ILE A 387 10.90 -18.71 -5.01
N LEU A 388 10.29 -17.52 -4.89
CA LEU A 388 11.02 -16.29 -4.60
C LEU A 388 11.77 -16.36 -3.25
N LEU A 389 11.17 -16.96 -2.23
CA LEU A 389 11.78 -17.14 -0.92
C LEU A 389 13.00 -18.07 -1.00
N VAL A 390 12.88 -19.22 -1.68
CA VAL A 390 13.98 -20.16 -1.87
C VAL A 390 15.11 -19.53 -2.68
N MET A 391 14.81 -18.87 -3.80
CA MET A 391 15.80 -18.15 -4.61
C MET A 391 16.51 -17.07 -3.78
N PHE A 392 15.77 -16.36 -2.97
CA PHE A 392 16.31 -15.31 -2.11
C PHE A 392 17.27 -15.85 -1.04
N ILE A 393 16.87 -16.92 -0.34
CA ILE A 393 17.72 -17.58 0.66
C ILE A 393 18.98 -18.15 0.01
N ALA A 394 18.86 -18.82 -1.14
CA ALA A 394 19.98 -19.36 -1.89
C ALA A 394 20.98 -18.26 -2.31
N PHE A 395 20.47 -17.14 -2.82
CA PHE A 395 21.31 -15.99 -3.21
C PHE A 395 22.02 -15.35 -2.01
N SER A 396 21.32 -15.15 -0.89
CA SER A 396 21.90 -14.62 0.35
C SER A 396 23.01 -15.52 0.86
N PHE A 397 22.81 -16.84 0.86
CA PHE A 397 23.80 -17.82 1.30
C PHE A 397 25.06 -17.84 0.40
N LEU A 398 24.89 -17.76 -0.91
CA LEU A 398 26.02 -17.71 -1.86
C LEU A 398 26.83 -16.40 -1.73
N SER A 399 26.14 -15.28 -1.51
CA SER A 399 26.79 -13.97 -1.31
C SER A 399 27.64 -13.94 -0.04
N THR A 400 27.20 -14.62 1.02
CA THR A 400 27.93 -14.67 2.30
C THR A 400 29.17 -15.57 2.19
N ARG A 401 29.09 -16.69 1.46
CA ARG A 401 30.24 -17.58 1.19
C ARG A 401 31.33 -16.90 0.35
N GLY A 402 30.94 -16.07 -0.64
CA GLY A 402 31.91 -15.34 -1.48
C GLY A 402 32.73 -14.29 -0.72
N LYS A 403 32.22 -13.77 0.40
CA LYS A 403 32.95 -12.83 1.27
C LYS A 403 33.93 -13.50 2.23
N ASN A 404 33.81 -14.81 2.49
CA ASN A 404 34.63 -15.59 3.42
C ASN A 404 35.75 -16.38 2.75
N ILE A 405 36.03 -16.21 1.46
CA ILE A 405 37.20 -16.76 0.80
C ILE A 405 38.36 -15.80 1.11
N PRO A 406 39.34 -16.17 1.97
CA PRO A 406 40.49 -15.33 2.17
C PRO A 406 41.25 -15.25 0.84
N LEU A 407 41.47 -14.04 0.35
CA LEU A 407 42.44 -13.79 -0.70
C LEU A 407 43.79 -14.27 -0.16
N ASN A 408 44.23 -15.43 -0.62
CA ASN A 408 45.59 -15.89 -0.43
C ASN A 408 46.53 -14.77 -0.85
N ARG A 409 47.24 -14.19 0.09
CA ARG A 409 48.44 -13.42 -0.18
C ARG A 409 49.48 -14.40 -0.71
N GLU A 410 49.56 -14.57 -1.99
CA GLU A 410 50.75 -14.98 -2.69
C GLU A 410 51.41 -13.74 -3.23
N SER A 411 52.50 -13.38 -2.61
CA SER A 411 53.81 -13.16 -3.22
C SER A 411 54.68 -12.32 -2.30
N GLU A 412 55.37 -12.97 -1.42
CA GLU A 412 56.72 -12.54 -1.08
C GLU A 412 57.65 -13.56 -1.78
N GLU A 413 58.24 -13.12 -2.89
CA GLU A 413 59.61 -13.42 -3.35
C GLU A 413 60.10 -12.32 -4.25
#